data_2631dd08c5616f2431fb5f0cc80438a8
#
_entry.id   2631dd08c5616f2431fb5f0cc80438a8
#
_cell.length_a   1.000
_cell.length_b   1.000
_cell.length_c   1.000
_cell.angle_alpha   90.00
_cell.angle_beta   90.00
_cell.angle_gamma   90.00
#
_symmetry.space_group_name_H-M   'P 1'
#
loop_
_entity.id
_entity.type
_entity.pdbx_description
1 polymer ?
#
loop_
_entity_poly.entity_id
_entity_poly.type
_entity_poly.pdbx_seq_one_letter_code
_entity_poly.pdbx_strand_id
1 'polypeptide(L)'
;LPISDPGEDLVALCHEKGIPVGVVPGPSAVVTALAIAGLPTGRFTFEGFLSMNKRSRREHLASLKAEPRTMVFYEAPHKLPYTLADLLEALGDRRIALVRELTKIHEEVVRTTLAEAAARYREEAPRGEFVVVVEGAAPPQAPPASPEDGAALAGAYVREGLSPSEAAKRAAAETGLKKGDIYRLLME
;
A
#
# COMPACT_ATOMS: atom_id res chain seq x y z
N LEU A 1 -14.74 15.73 -11.82
CA LEU A 1 -15.89 15.50 -10.95
C LEU A 1 -16.41 14.07 -10.88
N PRO A 2 -16.27 13.17 -11.87
CA PRO A 2 -16.69 11.77 -11.67
C PRO A 2 -15.77 10.97 -10.74
N ILE A 3 -14.69 11.56 -10.24
CA ILE A 3 -13.80 10.91 -9.27
C ILE A 3 -14.40 11.00 -7.87
N SER A 4 -14.90 9.88 -7.37
CA SER A 4 -15.61 9.76 -6.07
C SER A 4 -16.94 10.53 -5.97
N ASP A 5 -17.46 10.96 -7.10
CA ASP A 5 -18.73 11.67 -7.25
C ASP A 5 -19.53 11.11 -8.44
N PRO A 6 -20.85 11.32 -8.51
CA PRO A 6 -21.66 10.94 -9.66
C PRO A 6 -21.17 11.61 -10.95
N GLY A 7 -21.28 10.92 -12.09
CA GLY A 7 -20.96 11.51 -13.39
C GLY A 7 -20.20 10.59 -14.34
N GLU A 8 -19.72 9.45 -13.87
CA GLU A 8 -19.02 8.48 -14.69
C GLU A 8 -19.88 7.98 -15.85
N ASP A 9 -21.14 7.58 -15.57
CA ASP A 9 -22.10 7.15 -16.58
C ASP A 9 -22.43 8.26 -17.59
N LEU A 10 -22.49 9.52 -17.12
CA LEU A 10 -22.75 10.66 -18.00
C LEU A 10 -21.58 10.89 -18.98
N VAL A 11 -20.34 10.79 -18.49
CA VAL A 11 -19.17 10.92 -19.36
C VAL A 11 -19.12 9.77 -20.36
N ALA A 12 -19.38 8.54 -19.91
CA ALA A 12 -19.46 7.37 -20.80
C ALA A 12 -20.52 7.56 -21.88
N LEU A 13 -21.74 7.99 -21.50
CA LEU A 13 -22.84 8.26 -22.43
C LEU A 13 -22.47 9.37 -23.44
N CYS A 14 -21.78 10.43 -23.01
CA CYS A 14 -21.31 11.47 -23.92
C CYS A 14 -20.39 10.88 -24.98
N HIS A 15 -19.43 10.04 -24.60
CA HIS A 15 -18.55 9.36 -25.54
C HIS A 15 -19.29 8.46 -26.51
N GLU A 16 -20.27 7.66 -26.04
CA GLU A 16 -21.12 6.82 -26.89
C GLU A 16 -21.91 7.64 -27.92
N LYS A 17 -22.34 8.85 -27.55
CA LYS A 17 -23.11 9.77 -28.40
C LYS A 17 -22.25 10.70 -29.25
N GLY A 18 -20.92 10.61 -29.17
CA GLY A 18 -20.01 11.49 -29.90
C GLY A 18 -20.07 12.94 -29.40
N ILE A 19 -20.53 13.18 -28.18
CA ILE A 19 -20.58 14.51 -27.56
C ILE A 19 -19.20 14.82 -26.97
N PRO A 20 -18.54 15.91 -27.37
CA PRO A 20 -17.24 16.29 -26.81
C PRO A 20 -17.33 16.54 -25.31
N VAL A 21 -16.39 15.97 -24.55
CA VAL A 21 -16.24 16.21 -23.12
C VAL A 21 -14.90 16.90 -22.88
N GLY A 22 -14.95 18.06 -22.22
CA GLY A 22 -13.76 18.81 -21.82
C GLY A 22 -13.55 18.75 -20.30
N VAL A 23 -12.31 18.94 -19.86
CA VAL A 23 -11.97 19.03 -18.44
C VAL A 23 -11.18 20.30 -18.16
N VAL A 24 -11.48 20.94 -17.05
CA VAL A 24 -10.68 22.05 -16.52
C VAL A 24 -9.76 21.45 -15.43
N PRO A 25 -8.43 21.48 -15.58
CA PRO A 25 -7.50 21.03 -14.56
C PRO A 25 -7.68 21.82 -13.26
N GLY A 26 -7.61 21.12 -12.14
CA GLY A 26 -7.77 21.75 -10.83
C GLY A 26 -7.15 20.92 -9.70
N PRO A 27 -7.14 21.44 -8.46
CA PRO A 27 -6.65 20.73 -7.30
C PRO A 27 -7.49 19.48 -7.03
N SER A 28 -6.82 18.43 -6.54
CA SER A 28 -7.46 17.18 -6.13
C SER A 28 -6.98 16.79 -4.73
N ALA A 29 -7.90 16.47 -3.83
CA ALA A 29 -7.56 16.06 -2.48
C ALA A 29 -6.68 14.79 -2.45
N VAL A 30 -6.86 13.86 -3.40
CA VAL A 30 -6.05 12.63 -3.53
C VAL A 30 -4.57 12.97 -3.70
N VAL A 31 -4.23 13.71 -4.76
CA VAL A 31 -2.83 14.02 -5.06
C VAL A 31 -2.23 15.04 -4.09
N THR A 32 -3.05 15.95 -3.56
CA THR A 32 -2.60 16.90 -2.54
C THR A 32 -2.22 16.16 -1.25
N ALA A 33 -3.05 15.24 -0.78
CA ALA A 33 -2.76 14.44 0.40
C ALA A 33 -1.52 13.55 0.20
N LEU A 34 -1.39 12.91 -0.96
CA LEU A 34 -0.21 12.11 -1.30
C LEU A 34 1.08 12.94 -1.25
N ALA A 35 1.06 14.15 -1.80
CA ALA A 35 2.24 15.01 -1.86
C ALA A 35 2.80 15.35 -0.48
N ILE A 36 1.95 15.40 0.56
CA ILE A 36 2.33 15.78 1.92
C ILE A 36 2.31 14.62 2.92
N ALA A 37 1.87 13.43 2.52
CA ALA A 37 1.73 12.27 3.41
C ALA A 37 3.07 11.75 3.95
N GLY A 38 4.15 11.87 3.17
CA GLY A 38 5.46 11.31 3.53
C GLY A 38 5.54 9.79 3.38
N LEU A 39 4.68 9.21 2.54
CA LEU A 39 4.65 7.81 2.14
C LEU A 39 5.06 7.67 0.66
N PRO A 40 5.40 6.47 0.17
CA PRO A 40 5.75 6.28 -1.24
C PRO A 40 4.64 6.73 -2.19
N THR A 41 4.95 7.57 -3.17
CA THR A 41 3.97 8.18 -4.09
C THR A 41 4.11 7.75 -5.54
N GLY A 42 5.18 7.01 -5.89
CA GLY A 42 5.46 6.62 -7.26
C GLY A 42 4.38 5.75 -7.92
N ARG A 43 3.66 4.98 -7.10
CA ARG A 43 2.47 4.20 -7.48
C ARG A 43 1.51 4.19 -6.30
N PHE A 44 0.24 4.45 -6.56
CA PHE A 44 -0.79 4.46 -5.53
C PHE A 44 -2.12 3.96 -6.09
N THR A 45 -3.05 3.63 -5.21
CA THR A 45 -4.44 3.34 -5.53
C THR A 45 -5.36 4.32 -4.83
N PHE A 46 -6.44 4.70 -5.50
CA PHE A 46 -7.51 5.48 -4.91
C PHE A 46 -8.69 4.59 -4.64
N GLU A 47 -8.98 4.36 -3.37
CA GLU A 47 -10.01 3.44 -2.90
C GLU A 47 -11.35 4.14 -2.60
N GLY A 48 -11.36 5.49 -2.61
CA GLY A 48 -12.54 6.29 -2.35
C GLY A 48 -13.10 6.11 -0.95
N PHE A 49 -14.44 6.13 -0.83
CA PHE A 49 -15.14 5.84 0.41
C PHE A 49 -15.42 4.35 0.55
N LEU A 50 -15.14 3.79 1.71
CA LEU A 50 -15.49 2.40 1.99
C LEU A 50 -17.01 2.21 2.06
N SER A 51 -17.50 1.11 1.53
CA SER A 51 -18.93 0.77 1.49
C SER A 51 -19.56 0.75 2.89
N MET A 52 -20.80 1.22 2.99
CA MET A 52 -21.63 1.08 4.21
C MET A 52 -22.13 -0.36 4.40
N ASN A 53 -22.20 -1.15 3.33
CA ASN A 53 -22.55 -2.56 3.42
C ASN A 53 -21.38 -3.34 4.00
N LYS A 54 -21.59 -3.98 5.15
CA LYS A 54 -20.55 -4.69 5.89
C LYS A 54 -19.87 -5.80 5.08
N ARG A 55 -20.61 -6.51 4.23
CA ARG A 55 -20.06 -7.59 3.40
C ARG A 55 -19.13 -7.02 2.33
N SER A 56 -19.62 -6.09 1.52
CA SER A 56 -18.84 -5.44 0.47
C SER A 56 -17.60 -4.74 1.02
N ARG A 57 -17.73 -4.09 2.19
CA ARG A 57 -16.63 -3.46 2.89
C ARG A 57 -15.54 -4.45 3.29
N ARG A 58 -15.92 -5.61 3.85
CA ARG A 58 -14.95 -6.67 4.21
C ARG A 58 -14.28 -7.28 3.00
N GLU A 59 -15.04 -7.55 1.94
CA GLU A 59 -14.52 -8.09 0.68
C GLU A 59 -13.50 -7.13 0.07
N HIS A 60 -13.82 -5.82 0.02
CA HIS A 60 -12.91 -4.79 -0.45
C HIS A 60 -11.63 -4.74 0.40
N LEU A 61 -11.73 -4.63 1.71
CA LEU A 61 -10.58 -4.58 2.60
C LEU A 61 -9.72 -5.85 2.52
N ALA A 62 -10.33 -7.01 2.40
CA ALA A 62 -9.62 -8.28 2.24
C ALA A 62 -8.79 -8.30 0.95
N SER A 63 -9.30 -7.72 -0.15
CA SER A 63 -8.57 -7.61 -1.42
C SER A 63 -7.33 -6.72 -1.33
N LEU A 64 -7.30 -5.78 -0.39
CA LEU A 64 -6.19 -4.84 -0.19
C LEU A 64 -5.08 -5.35 0.74
N LYS A 65 -5.26 -6.53 1.35
CA LYS A 65 -4.30 -7.06 2.33
C LYS A 65 -2.88 -7.18 1.78
N ALA A 66 -2.73 -7.56 0.52
CA ALA A 66 -1.44 -7.71 -0.15
C ALA A 66 -1.09 -6.56 -1.10
N GLU A 67 -1.87 -5.47 -1.11
CA GLU A 67 -1.64 -4.33 -1.99
C GLU A 67 -0.31 -3.64 -1.64
N PRO A 68 0.70 -3.64 -2.53
CA PRO A 68 2.02 -3.09 -2.24
C PRO A 68 2.10 -1.57 -2.46
N ARG A 69 1.12 -0.99 -3.13
CA ARG A 69 1.08 0.45 -3.43
C ARG A 69 0.47 1.21 -2.25
N THR A 70 0.81 2.48 -2.12
CA THR A 70 0.12 3.40 -1.20
C THR A 70 -1.35 3.50 -1.58
N MET A 71 -2.24 3.37 -0.60
CA MET A 71 -3.69 3.42 -0.75
C MET A 71 -4.23 4.73 -0.21
N VAL A 72 -5.21 5.32 -0.90
CA VAL A 72 -5.83 6.59 -0.50
C VAL A 72 -7.32 6.41 -0.34
N PHE A 73 -7.84 6.71 0.85
CA PHE A 73 -9.25 6.66 1.18
C PHE A 73 -9.77 8.06 1.53
N TYR A 74 -11.02 8.32 1.21
CA TYR A 74 -11.77 9.44 1.75
C TYR A 74 -12.60 8.98 2.92
N GLU A 75 -12.71 9.81 3.97
CA GLU A 75 -13.55 9.45 5.09
C GLU A 75 -14.17 10.67 5.80
N ALA A 76 -15.42 10.50 6.18
CA ALA A 76 -16.15 11.47 6.99
C ALA A 76 -15.76 11.31 8.47
N PRO A 77 -15.75 12.41 9.26
CA PRO A 77 -15.28 12.37 10.64
C PRO A 77 -16.02 11.34 11.49
N HIS A 78 -17.32 11.25 11.41
CA HIS A 78 -18.13 10.34 12.21
C HIS A 78 -17.91 8.85 11.89
N LYS A 79 -17.27 8.52 10.77
CA LYS A 79 -16.94 7.15 10.35
C LYS A 79 -15.48 6.80 10.61
N LEU A 80 -14.60 7.79 10.72
CA LEU A 80 -13.16 7.60 10.84
C LEU A 80 -12.75 6.56 11.90
N PRO A 81 -13.30 6.57 13.14
CA PRO A 81 -12.91 5.58 14.16
C PRO A 81 -13.18 4.14 13.72
N TYR A 82 -14.33 3.89 13.09
CA TYR A 82 -14.70 2.57 12.58
C TYR A 82 -13.81 2.17 11.41
N THR A 83 -13.53 3.10 10.51
CA THR A 83 -12.66 2.86 9.35
C THR A 83 -11.24 2.53 9.75
N LEU A 84 -10.67 3.24 10.72
CA LEU A 84 -9.34 2.94 11.25
C LEU A 84 -9.28 1.54 11.91
N ALA A 85 -10.31 1.15 12.67
CA ALA A 85 -10.39 -0.17 13.26
C ALA A 85 -10.48 -1.28 12.20
N ASP A 86 -11.33 -1.11 11.18
CA ASP A 86 -11.49 -2.06 10.09
C ASP A 86 -10.21 -2.19 9.24
N LEU A 87 -9.52 -1.06 8.97
CA LEU A 87 -8.24 -1.06 8.26
C LEU A 87 -7.17 -1.80 9.08
N LEU A 88 -7.09 -1.54 10.39
CA LEU A 88 -6.15 -2.22 11.27
C LEU A 88 -6.40 -3.73 11.31
N GLU A 89 -7.66 -4.15 11.43
CA GLU A 89 -8.04 -5.57 11.42
C GLU A 89 -7.67 -6.27 10.10
N ALA A 90 -7.96 -5.62 8.97
CA ALA A 90 -7.78 -6.23 7.65
C ALA A 90 -6.33 -6.20 7.16
N LEU A 91 -5.61 -5.10 7.38
CA LEU A 91 -4.30 -4.83 6.79
C LEU A 91 -3.14 -5.05 7.77
N GLY A 92 -3.44 -5.14 9.07
CA GLY A 92 -2.43 -5.09 10.13
C GLY A 92 -1.95 -3.64 10.40
N ASP A 93 -1.03 -3.48 11.34
CA ASP A 93 -0.51 -2.16 11.69
C ASP A 93 0.45 -1.66 10.61
N ARG A 94 0.04 -0.59 9.92
CA ARG A 94 0.79 0.07 8.84
C ARG A 94 0.96 1.54 9.15
N ARG A 95 2.01 2.14 8.62
CA ARG A 95 2.17 3.59 8.64
C ARG A 95 1.05 4.24 7.84
N ILE A 96 0.53 5.34 8.37
CA ILE A 96 -0.51 6.14 7.74
C ILE A 96 -0.21 7.63 7.85
N ALA A 97 -0.83 8.40 6.98
CA ALA A 97 -1.01 9.83 7.16
C ALA A 97 -2.51 10.16 7.15
N LEU A 98 -2.97 10.81 8.20
CA LEU A 98 -4.30 11.40 8.26
C LEU A 98 -4.18 12.86 7.85
N VAL A 99 -4.73 13.19 6.69
CA VAL A 99 -4.72 14.55 6.16
C VAL A 99 -6.12 15.12 6.33
N ARG A 100 -6.22 16.16 7.14
CA ARG A 100 -7.50 16.75 7.56
C ARG A 100 -7.65 18.16 7.02
N GLU A 101 -8.87 18.50 6.59
CA GLU A 101 -9.27 19.87 6.22
C GLU A 101 -8.31 20.56 5.25
N LEU A 102 -7.84 19.81 4.22
CA LEU A 102 -6.93 20.30 3.18
C LEU A 102 -7.36 21.67 2.65
N THR A 103 -6.41 22.59 2.57
CA THR A 103 -6.56 23.98 2.11
C THR A 103 -7.47 24.87 2.97
N LYS A 104 -7.94 24.38 4.13
CA LYS A 104 -8.75 25.13 5.08
C LYS A 104 -7.92 25.63 6.28
N ILE A 105 -8.48 26.51 7.09
CA ILE A 105 -7.78 27.09 8.28
C ILE A 105 -7.30 26.01 9.28
N HIS A 106 -7.99 24.87 9.33
CA HIS A 106 -7.70 23.79 10.26
C HIS A 106 -6.99 22.60 9.56
N GLU A 107 -6.25 22.89 8.49
CA GLU A 107 -5.43 21.86 7.82
C GLU A 107 -4.44 21.23 8.82
N GLU A 108 -4.42 19.91 8.84
CA GLU A 108 -3.54 19.14 9.70
C GLU A 108 -3.09 17.86 9.01
N VAL A 109 -1.82 17.50 9.19
CA VAL A 109 -1.26 16.23 8.73
C VAL A 109 -0.67 15.48 9.90
N VAL A 110 -1.32 14.38 10.27
CA VAL A 110 -0.85 13.49 11.35
C VAL A 110 -0.24 12.24 10.72
N ARG A 111 1.05 12.03 10.92
CA ARG A 111 1.76 10.82 10.51
C ARG A 111 1.91 9.90 11.71
N THR A 112 1.38 8.69 11.60
CA THR A 112 1.28 7.72 12.70
C THR A 112 1.12 6.31 12.15
N THR A 113 0.65 5.37 12.96
CA THR A 113 0.25 4.01 12.53
C THR A 113 -1.25 3.81 12.64
N LEU A 114 -1.78 2.76 12.01
CA LEU A 114 -3.19 2.39 12.13
C LEU A 114 -3.58 2.09 13.59
N ALA A 115 -2.69 1.43 14.35
CA ALA A 115 -2.94 1.10 15.74
C ALA A 115 -3.03 2.35 16.63
N GLU A 116 -2.08 3.27 16.48
CA GLU A 116 -2.06 4.52 17.25
C GLU A 116 -3.26 5.41 16.90
N ALA A 117 -3.57 5.54 15.60
CA ALA A 117 -4.72 6.32 15.16
C ALA A 117 -6.05 5.72 15.64
N ALA A 118 -6.21 4.39 15.55
CA ALA A 118 -7.41 3.71 16.03
C ALA A 118 -7.58 3.87 17.55
N ALA A 119 -6.49 3.84 18.32
CA ALA A 119 -6.52 4.09 19.76
C ALA A 119 -6.93 5.53 20.07
N ARG A 120 -6.29 6.51 19.40
CA ARG A 120 -6.58 7.94 19.59
C ARG A 120 -8.04 8.26 19.31
N TYR A 121 -8.54 7.89 18.14
CA TYR A 121 -9.92 8.26 17.72
C TYR A 121 -11.01 7.37 18.30
N ARG A 122 -10.67 6.41 19.15
CA ARG A 122 -11.65 5.74 20.03
C ARG A 122 -12.11 6.66 21.15
N GLU A 123 -11.26 7.57 21.59
CA GLU A 123 -11.50 8.48 22.71
C GLU A 123 -11.77 9.91 22.24
N GLU A 124 -11.14 10.34 21.15
CA GLU A 124 -11.27 11.67 20.59
C GLU A 124 -12.30 11.69 19.45
N ALA A 125 -13.27 12.60 19.52
CA ALA A 125 -14.21 12.81 18.42
C ALA A 125 -13.52 13.52 17.25
N PRO A 126 -13.37 12.89 16.07
CA PRO A 126 -12.75 13.53 14.92
C PRO A 126 -13.63 14.64 14.35
N ARG A 127 -13.01 15.68 13.79
CA ARG A 127 -13.70 16.81 13.17
C ARG A 127 -13.12 17.09 11.80
N GLY A 128 -13.96 17.54 10.89
CA GLY A 128 -13.56 17.85 9.51
C GLY A 128 -13.46 16.63 8.62
N GLU A 129 -13.13 16.83 7.36
CA GLU A 129 -13.01 15.78 6.35
C GLU A 129 -11.58 15.22 6.33
N PHE A 130 -11.46 13.92 6.12
CA PHE A 130 -10.18 13.24 6.15
C PHE A 130 -9.86 12.59 4.79
N VAL A 131 -8.58 12.69 4.43
CA VAL A 131 -7.94 11.78 3.48
C VAL A 131 -7.03 10.87 4.29
N VAL A 132 -7.29 9.58 4.25
CA VAL A 132 -6.49 8.56 4.93
C VAL A 132 -5.55 7.95 3.91
N VAL A 133 -4.26 8.20 4.05
CA VAL A 133 -3.21 7.64 3.19
C VAL A 133 -2.54 6.51 3.95
N VAL A 134 -2.59 5.29 3.40
CA VAL A 134 -2.10 4.07 4.05
C VAL A 134 -0.95 3.50 3.26
N GLU A 135 0.14 3.16 3.93
CA GLU A 135 1.28 2.48 3.32
C GLU A 135 0.89 1.11 2.76
N GLY A 136 1.42 0.77 1.59
CA GLY A 136 1.23 -0.54 0.98
C GLY A 136 1.83 -1.69 1.82
N ALA A 137 1.48 -2.92 1.47
CA ALA A 137 2.09 -4.10 2.07
C ALA A 137 3.60 -4.11 1.82
N ALA A 138 4.38 -4.41 2.85
CA ALA A 138 5.77 -4.74 2.64
C ALA A 138 5.88 -5.96 1.72
N PRO A 139 6.89 -6.01 0.84
CA PRO A 139 7.15 -7.23 0.09
C PRO A 139 7.21 -8.42 1.05
N PRO A 140 6.66 -9.59 0.67
CA PRO A 140 6.88 -10.78 1.46
C PRO A 140 8.37 -10.91 1.73
N GLN A 141 8.77 -10.90 2.99
CA GLN A 141 10.12 -11.30 3.32
C GLN A 141 10.23 -12.76 2.91
N ALA A 142 11.04 -13.04 1.89
CA ALA A 142 11.46 -14.41 1.65
C ALA A 142 11.98 -14.93 3.01
N PRO A 143 11.59 -16.15 3.43
CA PRO A 143 12.18 -16.74 4.61
C PRO A 143 13.71 -16.64 4.44
N PRO A 144 14.45 -16.33 5.51
CA PRO A 144 15.90 -16.25 5.42
C PRO A 144 16.36 -17.56 4.77
N ALA A 145 17.01 -17.44 3.60
CA ALA A 145 17.48 -18.61 2.89
C ALA A 145 18.39 -19.40 3.84
N SER A 146 18.11 -20.68 4.00
CA SER A 146 18.98 -21.54 4.82
C SER A 146 20.30 -21.78 4.08
N PRO A 147 21.39 -22.11 4.78
CA PRO A 147 22.64 -22.50 4.11
C PRO A 147 22.43 -23.63 3.10
N GLU A 148 21.48 -24.54 3.36
CA GLU A 148 21.09 -25.65 2.49
C GLU A 148 20.41 -25.13 1.21
N ASP A 149 19.52 -24.12 1.31
CA ASP A 149 18.90 -23.46 0.15
C ASP A 149 19.97 -22.78 -0.72
N GLY A 150 20.92 -22.12 -0.08
CA GLY A 150 22.07 -21.50 -0.73
C GLY A 150 22.95 -22.54 -1.48
N ALA A 151 23.17 -23.69 -0.86
CA ALA A 151 23.94 -24.79 -1.48
C ALA A 151 23.17 -25.43 -2.64
N ALA A 152 21.85 -25.62 -2.51
CA ALA A 152 21.01 -26.14 -3.59
C ALA A 152 21.02 -25.21 -4.82
N LEU A 153 20.93 -23.89 -4.59
CA LEU A 153 21.02 -22.87 -5.63
C LEU A 153 22.39 -22.86 -6.30
N ALA A 154 23.48 -22.91 -5.51
CA ALA A 154 24.83 -23.02 -6.04
C ALA A 154 25.04 -24.31 -6.87
N GLY A 155 24.47 -25.44 -6.44
CA GLY A 155 24.44 -26.68 -7.18
C GLY A 155 23.76 -26.58 -8.55
N ALA A 156 22.69 -25.78 -8.65
CA ALA A 156 22.07 -25.48 -9.94
C ALA A 156 23.04 -24.73 -10.88
N TYR A 157 23.75 -23.74 -10.38
CA TYR A 157 24.75 -23.00 -11.16
C TYR A 157 25.95 -23.82 -11.59
N VAL A 158 26.36 -24.79 -10.76
CA VAL A 158 27.40 -25.73 -11.16
C VAL A 158 26.94 -26.62 -12.34
N ARG A 159 25.68 -27.05 -12.33
CA ARG A 159 25.07 -27.79 -13.45
C ARG A 159 24.97 -26.97 -14.74
N GLU A 160 24.86 -25.66 -14.61
CA GLU A 160 24.89 -24.69 -15.72
C GLU A 160 26.32 -24.38 -16.22
N GLY A 161 27.35 -24.94 -15.59
CA GLY A 161 28.74 -24.83 -16.02
C GLY A 161 29.60 -23.83 -15.24
N LEU A 162 29.10 -23.23 -14.16
CA LEU A 162 29.93 -22.38 -13.31
C LEU A 162 30.87 -23.23 -12.44
N SER A 163 32.04 -22.69 -12.12
CA SER A 163 32.89 -23.29 -11.11
C SER A 163 32.23 -23.26 -9.72
N PRO A 164 32.47 -24.24 -8.84
CA PRO A 164 31.88 -24.26 -7.50
C PRO A 164 32.10 -22.98 -6.72
N SER A 165 33.25 -22.33 -6.88
CA SER A 165 33.56 -21.06 -6.21
C SER A 165 32.75 -19.88 -6.75
N GLU A 166 32.49 -19.82 -8.06
CA GLU A 166 31.67 -18.80 -8.70
C GLU A 166 30.20 -19.04 -8.41
N ALA A 167 29.76 -20.29 -8.44
CA ALA A 167 28.39 -20.70 -8.09
C ALA A 167 28.04 -20.29 -6.64
N ALA A 168 28.92 -20.58 -5.67
CA ALA A 168 28.74 -20.17 -4.29
C ALA A 168 28.80 -18.66 -4.12
N LYS A 169 29.60 -17.91 -4.87
CA LYS A 169 29.63 -16.46 -4.87
C LYS A 169 28.33 -15.86 -5.38
N ARG A 170 27.80 -16.41 -6.46
CA ARG A 170 26.53 -15.97 -7.06
C ARG A 170 25.34 -16.26 -6.15
N ALA A 171 25.27 -17.48 -5.62
CA ALA A 171 24.24 -17.86 -4.66
C ALA A 171 24.28 -16.99 -3.39
N ALA A 172 25.48 -16.65 -2.89
CA ALA A 172 25.65 -15.76 -1.75
C ALA A 172 25.11 -14.34 -2.03
N ALA A 173 25.32 -13.81 -3.24
CA ALA A 173 24.82 -12.50 -3.63
C ALA A 173 23.27 -12.46 -3.72
N GLU A 174 22.63 -13.56 -4.12
CA GLU A 174 21.18 -13.67 -4.27
C GLU A 174 20.47 -13.99 -2.95
N THR A 175 21.09 -14.79 -2.08
CA THR A 175 20.48 -15.23 -0.81
C THR A 175 20.85 -14.37 0.40
N GLY A 176 21.89 -13.53 0.28
CA GLY A 176 22.45 -12.77 1.41
C GLY A 176 23.29 -13.62 2.38
N LEU A 177 23.49 -14.89 2.10
CA LEU A 177 24.26 -15.82 2.93
C LEU A 177 25.78 -15.66 2.73
N LYS A 178 26.56 -16.16 3.68
CA LYS A 178 28.02 -16.16 3.54
C LYS A 178 28.47 -17.18 2.51
N LYS A 179 29.27 -16.74 1.54
CA LYS A 179 29.87 -17.61 0.50
C LYS A 179 30.51 -18.87 1.09
N GLY A 180 31.22 -18.72 2.22
CA GLY A 180 31.95 -19.85 2.84
C GLY A 180 31.03 -20.96 3.34
N ASP A 181 29.86 -20.61 3.88
CA ASP A 181 28.90 -21.59 4.39
C ASP A 181 28.24 -22.34 3.22
N ILE A 182 27.86 -21.62 2.16
CA ILE A 182 27.32 -22.20 0.92
C ILE A 182 28.35 -23.13 0.26
N TYR A 183 29.61 -22.67 0.13
CA TYR A 183 30.65 -23.43 -0.51
C TYR A 183 30.97 -24.76 0.23
N ARG A 184 30.98 -24.70 1.57
CA ARG A 184 31.22 -25.91 2.38
C ARG A 184 30.12 -26.95 2.13
N LEU A 185 28.86 -26.59 2.22
CA LEU A 185 27.72 -27.49 1.97
C LEU A 185 27.62 -27.97 0.52
N LEU A 186 28.10 -27.18 -0.44
CA LEU A 186 28.15 -27.58 -1.85
C LEU A 186 29.19 -28.68 -2.11
N MET A 187 30.19 -28.76 -1.25
CA MET A 187 31.32 -29.71 -1.40
C MET A 187 31.19 -30.96 -0.52
N GLU A 188 30.19 -31.01 0.38
CA GLU A 188 29.80 -32.21 1.15
C GLU A 188 28.96 -33.16 0.30
#